data_b9e4ba2db68eb8b69e63d3232de3d224
#
_entry.id   b9e4ba2db68eb8b69e63d3232de3d224
#
_cell.length_a   1.000
_cell.length_b   1.000
_cell.length_c   1.000
_cell.angle_alpha   90.00
_cell.angle_beta   90.00
_cell.angle_gamma   90.00
#
_symmetry.space_group_name_H-M   'P 1'
#
loop_
_entity.id
_entity.type
_entity.pdbx_description
1 polymer ?
#
loop_
_entity_poly.entity_id
_entity_poly.type
_entity_poly.pdbx_seq_one_letter_code
_entity_poly.pdbx_strand_id
1 'polypeptide(L)'
;TCTISISCASILDNLELCNPEKVELVPEDGWILEPVQVPFSGGESAFDVLQRVCQENRIHMEFTDTPLYNSAYIEGIGNLYEFDCGETSGWMYKVNGWFPNYGCSRCQLQNGDEIAWVYTCDLGDDVGGGYAVESE
;
A
#
# COMPACT_ATOMS: atom_id res chain seq x y z
N THR A 1 10.95 11.33 -12.03
CA THR A 1 10.18 11.40 -10.79
C THR A 1 8.92 10.55 -10.89
N CYS A 2 8.41 10.18 -9.73
CA CYS A 2 7.11 9.53 -9.60
C CYS A 2 6.39 10.16 -8.43
N THR A 3 5.07 9.91 -8.34
CA THR A 3 4.28 10.35 -7.21
C THR A 3 3.95 9.12 -6.37
N ILE A 4 4.06 9.24 -5.04
CA ILE A 4 3.72 8.14 -4.14
C ILE A 4 2.83 8.65 -3.02
N SER A 5 1.86 7.81 -2.63
CA SER A 5 0.98 8.12 -1.50
C SER A 5 0.69 6.84 -0.73
N ILE A 6 0.31 7.02 0.54
CA ILE A 6 -0.06 5.90 1.41
C ILE A 6 -1.33 6.30 2.14
N SER A 7 -2.42 5.56 1.89
CA SER A 7 -3.73 5.88 2.44
C SER A 7 -4.32 4.69 3.19
N CYS A 8 -4.92 4.97 4.34
CA CYS A 8 -5.71 3.98 5.06
C CYS A 8 -7.14 4.49 5.24
N ALA A 9 -7.60 5.32 4.30
CA ALA A 9 -8.91 5.95 4.39
C ALA A 9 -10.07 4.95 4.46
N SER A 10 -9.91 3.75 3.88
CA SER A 10 -10.95 2.73 3.94
C SER A 10 -11.31 2.34 5.37
N ILE A 11 -10.35 2.46 6.29
CA ILE A 11 -10.58 2.11 7.69
C ILE A 11 -11.59 3.08 8.32
N LEU A 12 -11.58 4.35 7.88
CA LEU A 12 -12.49 5.36 8.45
C LEU A 12 -13.96 4.98 8.25
N ASP A 13 -14.25 4.24 7.18
CA ASP A 13 -15.61 3.76 6.91
C ASP A 13 -15.91 2.40 7.54
N ASN A 14 -14.90 1.80 8.19
CA ASN A 14 -15.01 0.45 8.74
C ASN A 14 -14.35 0.34 10.10
N LEU A 15 -14.44 1.41 10.91
CA LEU A 15 -13.78 1.43 12.22
C LEU A 15 -14.22 0.29 13.13
N GLU A 16 -15.44 -0.18 12.98
CA GLU A 16 -15.96 -1.28 13.79
C GLU A 16 -15.26 -2.60 13.50
N LEU A 17 -14.65 -2.74 12.33
CA LEU A 17 -13.91 -3.94 11.96
C LEU A 17 -12.47 -3.90 12.46
N CYS A 18 -11.98 -2.70 12.79
CA CYS A 18 -10.59 -2.52 13.14
C CYS A 18 -10.30 -2.91 14.57
N ASN A 19 -9.14 -3.53 14.80
CA ASN A 19 -8.64 -3.81 16.14
C ASN A 19 -8.63 -2.50 16.94
N PRO A 20 -9.33 -2.43 18.09
CA PRO A 20 -9.42 -1.19 18.86
C PRO A 20 -8.06 -0.57 19.21
N GLU A 21 -7.04 -1.40 19.39
CA GLU A 21 -5.71 -0.90 19.70
C GLU A 21 -5.06 -0.17 18.52
N LYS A 22 -5.58 -0.40 17.31
CA LYS A 22 -5.02 0.20 16.11
C LYS A 22 -5.78 1.43 15.63
N VAL A 23 -6.99 1.64 16.12
CA VAL A 23 -7.81 2.78 15.70
C VAL A 23 -7.10 4.11 15.92
N GLU A 24 -6.35 4.22 17.01
CA GLU A 24 -5.62 5.44 17.34
C GLU A 24 -4.54 5.78 16.32
N LEU A 25 -4.08 4.78 15.57
CA LEU A 25 -3.01 4.98 14.57
C LEU A 25 -3.55 5.51 13.24
N VAL A 26 -4.87 5.49 13.08
CA VAL A 26 -5.49 5.90 11.82
C VAL A 26 -5.62 7.41 11.78
N PRO A 27 -4.96 8.08 10.81
CA PRO A 27 -5.10 9.54 10.70
C PRO A 27 -6.54 9.93 10.39
N GLU A 28 -6.95 11.10 10.89
CA GLU A 28 -8.32 11.57 10.70
C GLU A 28 -8.70 11.72 9.23
N ASP A 29 -7.75 12.06 8.39
CA ASP A 29 -7.97 12.24 6.96
C ASP A 29 -7.63 11.00 6.14
N GLY A 30 -7.16 9.94 6.81
CA GLY A 30 -6.80 8.69 6.14
C GLY A 30 -5.44 8.69 5.47
N TRP A 31 -4.69 9.78 5.51
CA TRP A 31 -3.38 9.84 4.87
C TRP A 31 -2.26 9.51 5.85
N ILE A 32 -1.55 8.42 5.59
CA ILE A 32 -0.28 8.16 6.26
C ILE A 32 0.80 8.97 5.57
N LEU A 33 0.70 9.09 4.24
CA LEU A 33 1.55 9.95 3.44
C LEU A 33 0.72 10.51 2.30
N GLU A 34 0.54 11.83 2.29
CA GLU A 34 -0.17 12.49 1.20
C GLU A 34 0.64 12.38 -0.10
N PRO A 35 -0.01 12.43 -1.27
CA PRO A 35 0.72 12.31 -2.53
C PRO A 35 1.89 13.30 -2.61
N VAL A 36 3.06 12.78 -2.91
CA VAL A 36 4.28 13.58 -2.99
C VAL A 36 5.13 13.08 -4.14
N GLN A 37 5.73 14.01 -4.87
CA GLN A 37 6.66 13.66 -5.93
C GLN A 37 8.03 13.36 -5.35
N VAL A 38 8.62 12.26 -5.81
CA VAL A 38 9.94 11.85 -5.36
C VAL A 38 10.78 11.43 -6.57
N PRO A 39 12.10 11.65 -6.50
CA PRO A 39 12.97 11.14 -7.57
C PRO A 39 13.17 9.65 -7.43
N PHE A 40 13.44 8.98 -8.54
CA PHE A 40 13.83 7.59 -8.51
C PHE A 40 14.86 7.32 -9.60
N SER A 41 15.62 6.26 -9.43
CA SER A 41 16.64 5.84 -10.39
C SER A 41 16.12 4.77 -11.31
N GLY A 42 16.69 4.69 -12.50
CA GLY A 42 16.33 3.62 -13.43
C GLY A 42 16.55 2.26 -12.77
N GLY A 43 15.57 1.38 -12.92
CA GLY A 43 15.63 0.05 -12.33
C GLY A 43 14.98 -0.06 -10.95
N GLU A 44 14.64 1.05 -10.31
CA GLU A 44 13.93 0.97 -9.04
C GLU A 44 12.50 0.49 -9.25
N SER A 45 12.03 -0.33 -8.31
CA SER A 45 10.66 -0.84 -8.31
C SER A 45 9.78 0.00 -7.40
N ALA A 46 8.47 -0.26 -7.46
CA ALA A 46 7.53 0.37 -6.54
C ALA A 46 7.89 0.06 -5.09
N PHE A 47 8.39 -1.15 -4.82
CA PHE A 47 8.83 -1.53 -3.48
C PHE A 47 10.04 -0.70 -3.03
N ASP A 48 11.02 -0.52 -3.93
CA ASP A 48 12.23 0.23 -3.57
C ASP A 48 11.89 1.67 -3.16
N VAL A 49 10.99 2.31 -3.90
CA VAL A 49 10.60 3.68 -3.59
C VAL A 49 9.80 3.72 -2.30
N LEU A 50 8.89 2.76 -2.09
CA LEU A 50 8.12 2.70 -0.83
C LEU A 50 9.08 2.59 0.36
N GLN A 51 10.05 1.69 0.28
CA GLN A 51 10.99 1.47 1.38
C GLN A 51 11.78 2.74 1.69
N ARG A 52 12.28 3.40 0.66
CA ARG A 52 13.07 4.63 0.84
C ARG A 52 12.22 5.74 1.43
N VAL A 53 11.01 5.94 0.92
CA VAL A 53 10.12 7.01 1.38
C VAL A 53 9.69 6.78 2.82
N CYS A 54 9.41 5.53 3.19
CA CYS A 54 9.06 5.22 4.57
C CYS A 54 10.22 5.51 5.51
N GLN A 55 11.45 5.18 5.10
CA GLN A 55 12.62 5.48 5.91
C GLN A 55 12.82 6.99 6.07
N GLU A 56 12.67 7.74 4.99
CA GLU A 56 12.87 9.19 5.01
C GLU A 56 11.82 9.91 5.86
N ASN A 57 10.61 9.38 5.89
CA ASN A 57 9.50 9.99 6.62
C ASN A 57 9.24 9.33 7.97
N ARG A 58 10.11 8.40 8.38
CA ARG A 58 10.00 7.69 9.66
C ARG A 58 8.66 6.97 9.81
N ILE A 59 8.21 6.38 8.71
CA ILE A 59 7.00 5.56 8.70
C ILE A 59 7.43 4.11 8.87
N HIS A 60 6.86 3.44 9.87
CA HIS A 60 7.15 2.03 10.09
C HIS A 60 6.61 1.20 8.92
N MET A 61 7.41 0.28 8.41
CA MET A 61 6.99 -0.59 7.32
C MET A 61 7.65 -1.96 7.51
N GLU A 62 6.86 -3.00 7.32
CA GLU A 62 7.36 -4.36 7.47
C GLU A 62 6.95 -5.18 6.26
N PHE A 63 7.86 -6.04 5.80
CA PHE A 63 7.61 -6.89 4.64
C PHE A 63 8.27 -8.24 4.83
N THR A 64 7.82 -9.21 4.03
CA THR A 64 8.41 -10.55 3.98
C THR A 64 8.67 -10.89 2.53
N ASP A 65 9.84 -11.48 2.24
CA ASP A 65 10.10 -11.99 0.90
C ASP A 65 9.31 -13.28 0.70
N THR A 66 8.62 -13.35 -0.43
CA THR A 66 7.83 -14.53 -0.76
C THR A 66 8.47 -15.22 -1.98
N PRO A 67 9.27 -16.27 -1.77
CA PRO A 67 9.93 -16.93 -2.89
C PRO A 67 8.97 -17.44 -3.96
N LEU A 68 7.78 -17.85 -3.55
CA LEU A 68 6.77 -18.33 -4.47
C LEU A 68 6.39 -17.29 -5.51
N TYR A 69 6.29 -16.02 -5.10
CA TYR A 69 5.92 -14.93 -5.99
C TYR A 69 7.13 -14.12 -6.44
N ASN A 70 8.30 -14.47 -5.95
CA ASN A 70 9.55 -13.77 -6.25
C ASN A 70 9.38 -12.25 -6.04
N SER A 71 8.79 -11.88 -4.93
CA SER A 71 8.49 -10.48 -4.63
C SER A 71 8.36 -10.27 -3.13
N ALA A 72 8.50 -9.02 -2.72
CA ALA A 72 8.23 -8.62 -1.35
C ALA A 72 6.72 -8.55 -1.13
N TYR A 73 6.28 -9.00 0.03
CA TYR A 73 4.90 -8.89 0.47
C TYR A 73 4.84 -7.91 1.62
N ILE A 74 4.05 -6.85 1.46
CA ILE A 74 3.96 -5.79 2.47
C ILE A 74 2.96 -6.21 3.54
N GLU A 75 3.46 -6.43 4.75
CA GLU A 75 2.64 -6.86 5.88
C GLU A 75 2.03 -5.69 6.63
N GLY A 76 2.77 -4.59 6.77
CA GLY A 76 2.29 -3.43 7.52
C GLY A 76 2.97 -2.15 7.11
N ILE A 77 2.22 -1.05 7.21
CA ILE A 77 2.72 0.30 7.01
C ILE A 77 2.09 1.17 8.10
N GLY A 78 2.92 1.98 8.78
CA GLY A 78 2.42 2.86 9.83
C GLY A 78 1.83 2.11 11.00
N ASN A 79 2.34 0.90 11.25
CA ASN A 79 1.86 -0.01 12.31
C ASN A 79 0.45 -0.55 12.07
N LEU A 80 -0.09 -0.37 10.86
CA LEU A 80 -1.33 -0.99 10.46
C LEU A 80 -0.98 -2.21 9.61
N TYR A 81 -1.37 -3.38 10.07
CA TYR A 81 -0.98 -4.65 9.46
C TYR A 81 -2.17 -5.34 8.80
N GLU A 82 -1.86 -6.27 7.93
CA GLU A 82 -2.88 -7.15 7.38
C GLU A 82 -3.65 -7.78 8.54
N PHE A 83 -4.94 -7.94 8.33
CA PHE A 83 -5.87 -8.54 9.31
C PHE A 83 -6.18 -7.67 10.52
N ASP A 84 -5.60 -6.48 10.64
CA ASP A 84 -5.93 -5.58 11.76
C ASP A 84 -7.39 -5.11 11.71
N CYS A 85 -7.98 -5.08 10.52
CA CYS A 85 -9.38 -4.66 10.32
C CYS A 85 -10.22 -5.80 9.75
N GLY A 86 -9.94 -7.04 10.18
CA GLY A 86 -10.71 -8.20 9.77
C GLY A 86 -9.95 -9.12 8.84
N GLU A 87 -10.52 -10.29 8.58
CA GLU A 87 -9.86 -11.34 7.82
C GLU A 87 -9.53 -10.96 6.37
N THR A 88 -10.23 -9.97 5.83
CA THR A 88 -10.07 -9.56 4.44
C THR A 88 -9.33 -8.23 4.32
N SER A 89 -8.65 -7.81 5.38
CA SER A 89 -7.94 -6.52 5.37
C SER A 89 -6.45 -6.70 5.12
N GLY A 90 -5.85 -5.66 4.51
CA GLY A 90 -4.43 -5.66 4.23
C GLY A 90 -4.05 -4.53 3.27
N TRP A 91 -2.78 -4.52 2.88
CA TRP A 91 -2.25 -3.48 2.00
C TRP A 91 -2.26 -3.93 0.55
N MET A 92 -2.62 -3.00 -0.33
CA MET A 92 -2.56 -3.18 -1.78
C MET A 92 -1.89 -1.96 -2.39
N TYR A 93 -1.34 -2.11 -3.60
CA TYR A 93 -0.79 -0.97 -4.31
C TYR A 93 -1.39 -0.88 -5.70
N LYS A 94 -1.46 0.35 -6.21
CA LYS A 94 -1.90 0.59 -7.58
C LYS A 94 -0.96 1.57 -8.24
N VAL A 95 -0.86 1.47 -9.55
CA VAL A 95 -0.02 2.32 -10.38
C VAL A 95 -0.91 2.94 -11.44
N ASN A 96 -0.96 4.27 -11.47
CA ASN A 96 -1.79 5.01 -12.42
C ASN A 96 -3.25 4.57 -12.38
N GLY A 97 -3.75 4.28 -11.16
CA GLY A 97 -5.14 3.88 -10.96
C GLY A 97 -5.43 2.42 -11.21
N TRP A 98 -4.42 1.62 -11.51
CA TRP A 98 -4.58 0.22 -11.86
C TRP A 98 -3.88 -0.67 -10.84
N PHE A 99 -4.53 -1.77 -10.45
CA PHE A 99 -3.96 -2.73 -9.49
C PHE A 99 -3.22 -3.83 -10.25
N PRO A 100 -1.87 -3.82 -10.23
CA PRO A 100 -1.12 -4.88 -10.91
C PRO A 100 -1.37 -6.24 -10.26
N ASN A 101 -1.32 -7.30 -11.06
CA ASN A 101 -1.48 -8.66 -10.55
C ASN A 101 -0.12 -9.31 -10.24
N TYR A 102 0.91 -8.51 -10.02
CA TYR A 102 2.23 -8.97 -9.64
C TYR A 102 2.73 -8.15 -8.46
N GLY A 103 3.76 -8.66 -7.76
CA GLY A 103 4.25 -8.03 -6.55
C GLY A 103 4.97 -6.72 -6.81
N CYS A 104 5.01 -5.88 -5.78
CA CYS A 104 5.53 -4.52 -5.88
C CYS A 104 7.03 -4.46 -6.20
N SER A 105 7.81 -5.46 -5.81
CA SER A 105 9.24 -5.44 -6.14
C SER A 105 9.50 -5.81 -7.59
N ARG A 106 8.48 -6.25 -8.31
CA ARG A 106 8.58 -6.54 -9.75
C ARG A 106 8.01 -5.41 -10.59
N CYS A 107 7.45 -4.39 -9.97
CA CYS A 107 6.86 -3.26 -10.67
C CYS A 107 7.94 -2.22 -10.99
N GLN A 108 8.43 -2.22 -12.22
CA GLN A 108 9.44 -1.26 -12.67
C GLN A 108 8.79 0.09 -12.93
N LEU A 109 9.38 1.12 -12.38
CA LEU A 109 8.80 2.47 -12.47
C LEU A 109 9.23 3.21 -13.72
N GLN A 110 8.33 4.04 -14.21
CA GLN A 110 8.60 4.93 -15.32
C GLN A 110 8.33 6.37 -14.86
N ASN A 111 8.98 7.32 -15.51
CA ASN A 111 8.82 8.72 -15.16
C ASN A 111 7.35 9.14 -15.26
N GLY A 112 6.86 9.76 -14.20
CA GLY A 112 5.48 10.22 -14.16
C GLY A 112 4.49 9.23 -13.57
N ASP A 113 4.94 8.02 -13.21
CA ASP A 113 4.04 7.04 -12.59
C ASP A 113 3.48 7.57 -11.27
N GLU A 114 2.23 7.24 -11.01
CA GLU A 114 1.56 7.53 -9.74
C GLU A 114 1.33 6.22 -8.99
N ILE A 115 2.01 6.07 -7.86
CA ILE A 115 1.91 4.87 -7.04
C ILE A 115 1.08 5.21 -5.80
N ALA A 116 0.06 4.41 -5.54
CA ALA A 116 -0.77 4.59 -4.36
C ALA A 116 -0.82 3.28 -3.58
N TRP A 117 -0.40 3.34 -2.31
CA TRP A 117 -0.58 2.24 -1.38
C TRP A 117 -1.87 2.49 -0.63
N VAL A 118 -2.76 1.50 -0.64
CA VAL A 118 -4.07 1.65 -0.03
C VAL A 118 -4.36 0.46 0.87
N TYR A 119 -4.96 0.75 2.02
CA TYR A 119 -5.41 -0.29 2.93
C TYR A 119 -6.82 -0.69 2.54
N THR A 120 -7.05 -1.98 2.39
CA THR A 120 -8.38 -2.50 2.09
C THR A 120 -8.94 -3.26 3.28
N CYS A 121 -10.22 -3.15 3.52
CA CYS A 121 -10.91 -3.93 4.54
C CYS A 121 -11.75 -5.05 3.92
N ASP A 122 -11.77 -5.15 2.59
CA ASP A 122 -12.64 -6.11 1.89
C ASP A 122 -11.99 -6.63 0.61
N LEU A 123 -10.78 -7.16 0.71
CA LEU A 123 -10.05 -7.78 -0.41
C LEU A 123 -9.99 -6.89 -1.65
N GLY A 124 -9.92 -5.58 -1.44
CA GLY A 124 -9.78 -4.62 -2.53
C GLY A 124 -11.08 -4.01 -3.04
N ASP A 125 -12.23 -4.57 -2.71
CA ASP A 125 -13.52 -4.05 -3.20
C ASP A 125 -13.77 -2.62 -2.73
N ASP A 126 -13.42 -2.32 -1.50
CA ASP A 126 -13.67 -1.00 -0.90
C ASP A 126 -12.73 0.08 -1.41
N VAL A 127 -11.71 -0.29 -2.17
CA VAL A 127 -10.76 0.67 -2.74
C VAL A 127 -10.74 0.61 -4.27
N GLY A 128 -11.73 -0.06 -4.85
CA GLY A 128 -11.89 -0.11 -6.30
C GLY A 128 -11.13 -1.22 -7.00
N GLY A 129 -10.47 -2.10 -6.25
CA GLY A 129 -9.70 -3.19 -6.82
C GLY A 129 -10.52 -4.45 -7.04
N GLY A 130 -10.90 -5.06 -5.93
CA GLY A 130 -11.65 -6.30 -5.96
C GLY A 130 -11.00 -7.39 -6.78
N TYR A 131 -11.77 -8.40 -7.08
CA TYR A 131 -11.28 -9.50 -7.89
C TYR A 131 -11.28 -9.21 -9.39
N ALA A 132 -11.87 -8.10 -9.79
CA ALA A 132 -11.84 -7.71 -11.19
C ALA A 132 -10.41 -7.53 -11.69
N VAL A 133 -9.51 -7.15 -10.80
CA VAL A 133 -8.10 -6.97 -11.14
C VAL A 133 -7.45 -8.31 -11.50
N GLU A 134 -7.88 -9.36 -10.87
CA GLU A 134 -7.27 -10.67 -11.07
C GLU A 134 -7.51 -11.24 -12.45
N SER A 135 -8.57 -10.80 -13.10
CA SER A 135 -8.88 -11.28 -14.43
C SER A 135 -7.96 -10.69 -15.49
N GLU A 136 -7.20 -9.70 -15.12
CA GLU A 136 -6.25 -9.10 -16.02
C GLU A 136 -5.03 -9.98 -16.18
#